data_6fc5ec271a0953e5e4141dad966cdf4e
#
_entry.id   6fc5ec271a0953e5e4141dad966cdf4e
#
_cell.length_a   1.000
_cell.length_b   1.000
_cell.length_c   1.000
_cell.angle_alpha   90.00
_cell.angle_beta   90.00
_cell.angle_gamma   90.00
#
_symmetry.space_group_name_H-M   'P 1'
#
loop_
_entity.id
_entity.type
_entity.pdbx_description
1 polymer ?
#
loop_
_entity_poly.entity_id
_entity_poly.type
_entity_poly.pdbx_seq_one_letter_code
_entity_poly.pdbx_strand_id
1 'polypeptide(L)'
;MRMKKLIYCSTIPTSINLFCRGLLRELSSKYEVVVVSSPGEELDEIAQREQVRCVPIKMHREIAPLADERALVQLIRFFQAEHPDAVHSFTPKAGLLCMMAAKMANVPIRIHTFTGLVWPTSEGIKRMILRTTDRLTCACANHILAEGKGVCHDLTCGGITRKQVCVLGYGNLRGIDLDYWQSKPRQTVEQALRFVFIGRLVPDKGLNELIKAFLSLLQHYPDCTLTLVGWYEENTPLSPATLNAIDQCSAIRYIGRQEDVRPFYQEADCLVFPSYREGFPNVVLDAGAMGLPAIVTDINGSREIIQNGINGLIIPSHDADQLYTAMRYMVEHPNERSRMAAAARPLIVERYDQRFVRHCLKAYYETLF
;
A
#
# COMPACT_ATOMS: atom_id res chain seq x y z
N MET A 1 32.12 -20.05 3.10
CA MET A 1 31.26 -19.41 4.13
C MET A 1 29.83 -19.89 3.92
N ARG A 2 29.09 -20.20 5.02
CA ARG A 2 27.65 -20.51 4.92
C ARG A 2 26.89 -19.27 4.44
N MET A 3 25.97 -19.42 3.46
CA MET A 3 25.05 -18.34 3.10
C MET A 3 24.23 -17.93 4.31
N LYS A 4 24.03 -16.63 4.48
CA LYS A 4 23.17 -16.09 5.56
C LYS A 4 21.71 -16.39 5.25
N LYS A 5 20.96 -16.89 6.24
CA LYS A 5 19.55 -17.24 6.10
C LYS A 5 18.65 -16.08 6.48
N LEU A 6 17.83 -15.65 5.52
CA LEU A 6 16.88 -14.54 5.64
C LEU A 6 15.44 -15.07 5.48
N ILE A 7 14.62 -14.93 6.51
CA ILE A 7 13.22 -15.36 6.49
C ILE A 7 12.31 -14.15 6.31
N TYR A 8 11.51 -14.16 5.24
CA TYR A 8 10.45 -13.21 4.97
C TYR A 8 9.11 -13.69 5.53
N CYS A 9 8.41 -12.85 6.29
CA CYS A 9 7.16 -13.23 6.95
C CYS A 9 6.02 -12.26 6.63
N SER A 10 4.88 -12.79 6.20
CA SER A 10 3.63 -12.03 6.09
C SER A 10 2.43 -12.85 6.56
N THR A 11 1.34 -12.17 6.92
CA THR A 11 0.11 -12.85 7.35
C THR A 11 -0.53 -13.66 6.22
N ILE A 12 -0.52 -13.11 5.00
CA ILE A 12 -1.11 -13.72 3.80
C ILE A 12 -0.14 -13.60 2.62
N PRO A 13 -0.15 -14.57 1.69
CA PRO A 13 0.75 -14.58 0.52
C PRO A 13 0.60 -13.35 -0.38
N THR A 14 -0.61 -12.83 -0.52
CA THR A 14 -0.90 -11.62 -1.33
C THR A 14 0.00 -10.44 -0.97
N SER A 15 0.37 -10.29 0.32
CA SER A 15 1.28 -9.22 0.75
C SER A 15 2.71 -9.44 0.22
N ILE A 16 3.19 -10.69 0.20
CA ILE A 16 4.49 -11.03 -0.42
C ILE A 16 4.44 -10.78 -1.93
N ASN A 17 3.36 -11.18 -2.59
CA ASN A 17 3.16 -10.90 -4.02
C ASN A 17 3.21 -9.41 -4.32
N LEU A 18 2.60 -8.59 -3.48
CA LEU A 18 2.53 -7.15 -3.67
C LEU A 18 3.89 -6.47 -3.47
N PHE A 19 4.61 -6.83 -2.39
CA PHE A 19 5.82 -6.08 -1.99
C PHE A 19 7.12 -6.70 -2.49
N CYS A 20 7.16 -8.01 -2.74
CA CYS A 20 8.40 -8.74 -2.92
C CYS A 20 8.54 -9.43 -4.29
N ARG A 21 7.62 -9.16 -5.24
CA ARG A 21 7.66 -9.80 -6.57
C ARG A 21 8.99 -9.53 -7.28
N GLY A 22 9.73 -10.60 -7.64
CA GLY A 22 11.06 -10.55 -8.25
C GLY A 22 12.21 -10.20 -7.29
N LEU A 23 11.92 -9.60 -6.12
CA LEU A 23 12.93 -9.25 -5.12
C LEU A 23 13.52 -10.49 -4.45
N LEU A 24 12.69 -11.49 -4.11
CA LEU A 24 13.15 -12.68 -3.38
C LEU A 24 14.13 -13.49 -4.22
N ARG A 25 13.87 -13.60 -5.52
CA ARG A 25 14.77 -14.23 -6.48
C ARG A 25 16.11 -13.48 -6.59
N GLU A 26 16.08 -12.14 -6.60
CA GLU A 26 17.32 -11.37 -6.58
C GLU A 26 18.13 -11.59 -5.30
N LEU A 27 17.45 -11.61 -4.14
CA LEU A 27 18.10 -11.84 -2.85
C LEU A 27 18.67 -13.25 -2.70
N SER A 28 18.08 -14.25 -3.37
CA SER A 28 18.54 -15.64 -3.33
C SER A 28 19.93 -15.84 -3.94
N SER A 29 20.42 -14.88 -4.73
CA SER A 29 21.82 -14.89 -5.21
C SER A 29 22.84 -14.67 -4.07
N LYS A 30 22.42 -14.07 -2.94
CA LYS A 30 23.31 -13.67 -1.84
C LYS A 30 22.91 -14.32 -0.50
N TYR A 31 21.63 -14.63 -0.31
CA TYR A 31 21.06 -15.14 0.92
C TYR A 31 20.28 -16.45 0.68
N GLU A 32 20.25 -17.33 1.68
CA GLU A 32 19.27 -18.41 1.72
C GLU A 32 17.91 -17.80 2.12
N VAL A 33 17.05 -17.56 1.13
CA VAL A 33 15.76 -16.90 1.34
C VAL A 33 14.68 -17.94 1.58
N VAL A 34 13.90 -17.75 2.67
CA VAL A 34 12.73 -18.57 3.01
C VAL A 34 11.54 -17.65 3.23
N VAL A 35 10.37 -18.04 2.75
CA VAL A 35 9.12 -17.29 2.94
C VAL A 35 8.22 -18.03 3.93
N VAL A 36 7.65 -17.32 4.89
CA VAL A 36 6.65 -17.84 5.85
C VAL A 36 5.37 -17.03 5.69
N SER A 37 4.28 -17.71 5.37
CA SER A 37 2.95 -17.08 5.25
C SER A 37 1.85 -18.11 5.47
N SER A 38 0.60 -17.67 5.54
CA SER A 38 -0.54 -18.59 5.57
C SER A 38 -0.59 -19.45 4.30
N PRO A 39 -1.09 -20.70 4.37
CA PRO A 39 -1.21 -21.58 3.22
C PRO A 39 -2.19 -21.00 2.19
N GLY A 40 -2.01 -21.36 0.92
CA GLY A 40 -2.87 -21.02 -0.21
C GLY A 40 -2.14 -21.15 -1.53
N GLU A 41 -2.85 -21.21 -2.63
CA GLU A 41 -2.32 -21.34 -4.00
C GLU A 41 -1.28 -20.25 -4.32
N GLU A 42 -1.54 -19.00 -3.90
CA GLU A 42 -0.58 -17.90 -4.07
C GLU A 42 0.79 -18.16 -3.42
N LEU A 43 0.86 -18.96 -2.34
CA LEU A 43 2.14 -19.30 -1.70
C LEU A 43 2.95 -20.26 -2.56
N ASP A 44 2.28 -21.18 -3.22
CA ASP A 44 2.90 -22.13 -4.15
C ASP A 44 3.37 -21.42 -5.44
N GLU A 45 2.58 -20.46 -5.94
CA GLU A 45 2.97 -19.59 -7.04
C GLU A 45 4.23 -18.76 -6.71
N ILE A 46 4.32 -18.22 -5.49
CA ILE A 46 5.51 -17.49 -5.03
C ILE A 46 6.72 -18.41 -5.02
N ALA A 47 6.58 -19.64 -4.48
CA ALA A 47 7.67 -20.61 -4.43
C ALA A 47 8.22 -20.91 -5.83
N GLN A 48 7.34 -21.14 -6.79
CA GLN A 48 7.70 -21.45 -8.18
C GLN A 48 8.31 -20.22 -8.90
N ARG A 49 7.68 -19.06 -8.79
CA ARG A 49 8.12 -17.85 -9.49
C ARG A 49 9.43 -17.31 -8.97
N GLU A 50 9.56 -17.23 -7.64
CA GLU A 50 10.76 -16.68 -7.00
C GLU A 50 11.87 -17.71 -6.81
N GLN A 51 11.57 -19.00 -6.98
CA GLN A 51 12.49 -20.12 -6.73
C GLN A 51 13.04 -20.12 -5.31
N VAL A 52 12.18 -19.88 -4.34
CA VAL A 52 12.48 -19.87 -2.90
C VAL A 52 11.64 -20.90 -2.16
N ARG A 53 12.15 -21.37 -1.04
CA ARG A 53 11.39 -22.25 -0.16
C ARG A 53 10.29 -21.45 0.56
N CYS A 54 9.05 -21.92 0.44
CA CYS A 54 7.91 -21.38 1.14
C CYS A 54 7.43 -22.37 2.23
N VAL A 55 7.10 -21.84 3.40
CA VAL A 55 6.67 -22.62 4.56
C VAL A 55 5.30 -22.11 5.02
N PRO A 56 4.25 -22.95 4.94
CA PRO A 56 2.91 -22.54 5.33
C PRO A 56 2.78 -22.58 6.86
N ILE A 57 2.58 -21.42 7.49
CA ILE A 57 2.18 -21.27 8.88
C ILE A 57 0.93 -20.37 8.92
N LYS A 58 -0.20 -20.94 9.35
CA LYS A 58 -1.49 -20.26 9.33
C LYS A 58 -1.52 -19.12 10.35
N MET A 59 -1.74 -17.89 9.87
CA MET A 59 -1.94 -16.69 10.66
C MET A 59 -3.27 -16.03 10.26
N HIS A 60 -4.16 -15.77 11.22
CA HIS A 60 -5.44 -15.12 10.95
C HIS A 60 -5.26 -13.59 10.85
N ARG A 61 -5.95 -12.95 9.92
CA ARG A 61 -5.92 -11.47 9.81
C ARG A 61 -6.57 -10.80 11.02
N GLU A 62 -7.65 -11.39 11.51
CA GLU A 62 -8.41 -10.90 12.64
C GLU A 62 -7.75 -11.29 13.97
N ILE A 63 -8.21 -10.66 15.07
CA ILE A 63 -7.76 -11.00 16.41
C ILE A 63 -8.35 -12.38 16.77
N ALA A 64 -7.50 -13.39 16.93
CA ALA A 64 -7.89 -14.77 17.22
C ALA A 64 -6.92 -15.38 18.26
N PRO A 65 -7.07 -15.10 19.57
CA PRO A 65 -6.05 -15.39 20.58
C PRO A 65 -5.55 -16.83 20.60
N LEU A 66 -6.44 -17.82 20.56
CA LEU A 66 -6.05 -19.24 20.57
C LEU A 66 -5.32 -19.67 19.28
N ALA A 67 -5.75 -19.14 18.14
CA ALA A 67 -5.07 -19.41 16.87
C ALA A 67 -3.72 -18.66 16.78
N ASP A 68 -3.66 -17.46 17.33
CA ASP A 68 -2.45 -16.65 17.41
C ASP A 68 -1.39 -17.30 18.32
N GLU A 69 -1.80 -17.90 19.44
CA GLU A 69 -0.91 -18.67 20.31
C GLU A 69 -0.33 -19.90 19.59
N ARG A 70 -1.17 -20.66 18.87
CA ARG A 70 -0.72 -21.81 18.07
C ARG A 70 0.28 -21.39 17.00
N ALA A 71 -0.01 -20.31 16.29
CA ALA A 71 0.89 -19.77 15.26
C ALA A 71 2.22 -19.30 15.89
N LEU A 72 2.17 -18.64 17.05
CA LEU A 72 3.37 -18.21 17.78
C LEU A 72 4.26 -19.40 18.16
N VAL A 73 3.69 -20.48 18.71
CA VAL A 73 4.44 -21.70 19.08
C VAL A 73 5.05 -22.36 17.84
N GLN A 74 4.32 -22.43 16.71
CA GLN A 74 4.84 -22.97 15.45
C GLN A 74 6.01 -22.13 14.93
N LEU A 75 5.88 -20.80 14.96
CA LEU A 75 6.94 -19.87 14.54
C LEU A 75 8.19 -19.99 15.41
N ILE A 76 8.03 -20.12 16.75
CA ILE A 76 9.17 -20.32 17.67
C ILE A 76 9.93 -21.60 17.31
N ARG A 77 9.20 -22.73 17.21
CA ARG A 77 9.81 -24.03 16.86
C ARG A 77 10.48 -23.98 15.50
N PHE A 78 9.85 -23.32 14.52
CA PHE A 78 10.39 -23.15 13.19
C PHE A 78 11.69 -22.33 13.21
N PHE A 79 11.72 -21.18 13.86
CA PHE A 79 12.93 -20.35 13.95
C PHE A 79 14.05 -21.03 14.75
N GLN A 80 13.70 -21.80 15.80
CA GLN A 80 14.68 -22.60 16.53
C GLN A 80 15.29 -23.72 15.69
N ALA A 81 14.51 -24.36 14.82
CA ALA A 81 15.02 -25.41 13.93
C ALA A 81 15.83 -24.85 12.75
N GLU A 82 15.39 -23.71 12.20
CA GLU A 82 16.02 -23.11 11.02
C GLU A 82 17.29 -22.30 11.34
N HIS A 83 17.44 -21.80 12.57
CA HIS A 83 18.55 -20.93 12.98
C HIS A 83 18.79 -19.76 12.00
N PRO A 84 17.77 -18.93 11.67
CA PRO A 84 17.94 -17.85 10.71
C PRO A 84 18.87 -16.78 11.26
N ASP A 85 19.65 -16.16 10.35
CA ASP A 85 20.47 -14.98 10.68
C ASP A 85 19.57 -13.73 10.80
N ALA A 86 18.48 -13.65 9.98
CA ALA A 86 17.52 -12.57 10.04
C ALA A 86 16.08 -13.03 9.77
N VAL A 87 15.13 -12.35 10.42
CA VAL A 87 13.68 -12.44 10.14
C VAL A 87 13.18 -11.05 9.79
N HIS A 88 12.53 -10.92 8.62
CA HIS A 88 11.91 -9.68 8.17
C HIS A 88 10.42 -9.88 7.98
N SER A 89 9.60 -9.20 8.77
CA SER A 89 8.15 -9.29 8.74
C SER A 89 7.48 -8.03 8.20
N PHE A 90 6.34 -8.24 7.54
CA PHE A 90 5.42 -7.22 7.04
C PHE A 90 4.03 -7.52 7.60
N THR A 91 3.12 -6.58 7.52
CA THR A 91 1.74 -6.68 8.00
C THR A 91 1.62 -6.76 9.53
N PRO A 92 0.57 -6.18 10.13
CA PRO A 92 0.49 -6.03 11.59
C PRO A 92 0.52 -7.36 12.36
N LYS A 93 -0.24 -8.38 11.91
CA LYS A 93 -0.30 -9.67 12.60
C LYS A 93 1.02 -10.44 12.50
N ALA A 94 1.60 -10.53 11.30
CA ALA A 94 2.90 -11.18 11.15
C ALA A 94 4.00 -10.40 11.89
N GLY A 95 3.93 -9.07 11.92
CA GLY A 95 4.82 -8.23 12.72
C GLY A 95 4.83 -8.64 14.18
N LEU A 96 3.65 -8.73 14.80
CA LEU A 96 3.51 -9.12 16.20
C LEU A 96 4.06 -10.53 16.44
N LEU A 97 3.50 -11.53 15.74
CA LEU A 97 3.80 -12.93 16.01
C LEU A 97 5.25 -13.31 15.65
N CYS A 98 5.73 -12.87 14.47
CA CYS A 98 7.06 -13.21 14.02
C CYS A 98 8.15 -12.50 14.82
N MET A 99 7.95 -11.22 15.22
CA MET A 99 8.94 -10.52 16.03
C MET A 99 9.01 -11.10 17.46
N MET A 100 7.87 -11.48 18.05
CA MET A 100 7.85 -12.19 19.34
C MET A 100 8.56 -13.55 19.22
N ALA A 101 8.19 -14.36 18.24
CA ALA A 101 8.79 -15.67 18.00
C ALA A 101 10.30 -15.58 17.75
N ALA A 102 10.73 -14.65 16.90
CA ALA A 102 12.14 -14.45 16.57
C ALA A 102 12.96 -13.98 17.80
N LYS A 103 12.36 -13.14 18.66
CA LYS A 103 13.00 -12.74 19.93
C LYS A 103 13.13 -13.94 20.88
N MET A 104 12.10 -14.77 21.02
CA MET A 104 12.11 -15.96 21.88
C MET A 104 13.06 -17.05 21.34
N ALA A 105 13.21 -17.14 20.03
CA ALA A 105 14.15 -18.05 19.38
C ALA A 105 15.58 -17.47 19.27
N ASN A 106 15.87 -16.32 19.88
CA ASN A 106 17.17 -15.64 19.85
C ASN A 106 17.70 -15.34 18.44
N VAL A 107 16.82 -15.05 17.47
CA VAL A 107 17.24 -14.62 16.13
C VAL A 107 17.97 -13.28 16.24
N PRO A 108 19.20 -13.15 15.70
CA PRO A 108 20.01 -11.95 15.93
C PRO A 108 19.46 -10.69 15.28
N ILE A 109 19.00 -10.79 14.02
CA ILE A 109 18.47 -9.65 13.24
C ILE A 109 16.95 -9.82 13.10
N ARG A 110 16.18 -8.90 13.68
CA ARG A 110 14.71 -8.93 13.71
C ARG A 110 14.18 -7.63 13.13
N ILE A 111 13.73 -7.69 11.88
CA ILE A 111 13.29 -6.52 11.11
C ILE A 111 11.78 -6.55 10.99
N HIS A 112 11.13 -5.44 11.29
CA HIS A 112 9.73 -5.25 10.95
C HIS A 112 9.54 -3.98 10.12
N THR A 113 8.85 -4.11 8.99
CA THR A 113 8.44 -2.96 8.18
C THR A 113 6.96 -2.67 8.37
N PHE A 114 6.67 -1.48 8.88
CA PHE A 114 5.31 -0.98 8.97
C PHE A 114 4.84 -0.45 7.61
N THR A 115 3.87 -1.16 7.02
CA THR A 115 3.26 -0.83 5.72
C THR A 115 1.98 0.00 5.85
N GLY A 116 1.80 0.64 6.98
CA GLY A 116 0.65 1.45 7.36
C GLY A 116 0.22 1.14 8.79
N LEU A 117 -0.55 2.06 9.37
CA LEU A 117 -1.04 1.96 10.74
C LEU A 117 -2.56 2.01 10.75
N VAL A 118 -3.19 1.14 11.55
CA VAL A 118 -4.66 1.08 11.67
C VAL A 118 -5.16 1.93 12.81
N TRP A 119 -4.39 2.06 13.89
CA TRP A 119 -4.81 2.76 15.09
C TRP A 119 -5.05 4.28 14.95
N PRO A 120 -4.44 5.04 14.00
CA PRO A 120 -4.72 6.48 13.88
C PRO A 120 -6.20 6.78 13.59
N THR A 121 -6.85 5.91 12.80
CA THR A 121 -8.28 6.04 12.44
C THR A 121 -9.19 5.13 13.26
N SER A 122 -8.67 4.47 14.31
CA SER A 122 -9.45 3.62 15.22
C SER A 122 -9.74 4.35 16.51
N GLU A 123 -10.83 3.97 17.20
CA GLU A 123 -11.27 4.58 18.44
C GLU A 123 -11.38 3.58 19.59
N GLY A 124 -11.52 4.08 20.81
CA GLY A 124 -11.82 3.31 22.01
C GLY A 124 -10.82 2.18 22.29
N ILE A 125 -11.34 1.03 22.71
CA ILE A 125 -10.56 -0.16 23.09
C ILE A 125 -9.77 -0.72 21.91
N LYS A 126 -10.33 -0.68 20.69
CA LYS A 126 -9.66 -1.13 19.46
C LYS A 126 -8.35 -0.37 19.24
N ARG A 127 -8.40 0.97 19.36
CA ARG A 127 -7.20 1.81 19.25
C ARG A 127 -6.14 1.44 20.28
N MET A 128 -6.54 1.20 21.51
CA MET A 128 -5.62 0.82 22.60
C MET A 128 -4.95 -0.54 22.31
N ILE A 129 -5.72 -1.53 21.88
CA ILE A 129 -5.19 -2.85 21.50
C ILE A 129 -4.17 -2.71 20.36
N LEU A 130 -4.53 -2.04 19.28
CA LEU A 130 -3.66 -1.86 18.11
C LEU A 130 -2.35 -1.13 18.48
N ARG A 131 -2.43 -0.08 19.29
CA ARG A 131 -1.23 0.62 19.80
C ARG A 131 -0.36 -0.29 20.67
N THR A 132 -0.96 -1.15 21.48
CA THR A 132 -0.23 -2.09 22.34
C THR A 132 0.46 -3.16 21.51
N THR A 133 -0.21 -3.70 20.48
CA THR A 133 0.41 -4.69 19.57
C THR A 133 1.56 -4.09 18.79
N ASP A 134 1.44 -2.86 18.29
CA ASP A 134 2.53 -2.18 17.59
C ASP A 134 3.73 -1.86 18.53
N ARG A 135 3.45 -1.46 19.78
CA ARG A 135 4.49 -1.30 20.81
C ARG A 135 5.24 -2.58 21.07
N LEU A 136 4.52 -3.71 21.19
CA LEU A 136 5.11 -5.01 21.43
C LEU A 136 5.93 -5.48 20.23
N THR A 137 5.43 -5.26 19.01
CA THR A 137 6.18 -5.51 17.77
C THR A 137 7.49 -4.73 17.76
N CYS A 138 7.45 -3.42 18.04
CA CYS A 138 8.64 -2.59 18.14
C CYS A 138 9.59 -3.02 19.26
N ALA A 139 9.06 -3.46 20.40
CA ALA A 139 9.87 -3.94 21.54
C ALA A 139 10.64 -5.22 21.20
N CYS A 140 10.05 -6.10 20.37
CA CYS A 140 10.65 -7.36 19.94
C CYS A 140 11.57 -7.21 18.72
N ALA A 141 11.28 -6.33 17.79
CA ALA A 141 12.16 -5.98 16.67
C ALA A 141 13.40 -5.21 17.17
N ASN A 142 14.56 -5.42 16.54
CA ASN A 142 15.75 -4.58 16.76
C ASN A 142 16.02 -3.64 15.57
N HIS A 143 15.36 -3.87 14.44
CA HIS A 143 15.36 -2.99 13.27
C HIS A 143 13.92 -2.69 12.87
N ILE A 144 13.56 -1.40 12.81
CA ILE A 144 12.21 -0.94 12.50
C ILE A 144 12.28 -0.10 11.23
N LEU A 145 11.55 -0.52 10.22
CA LEU A 145 11.37 0.22 8.99
C LEU A 145 9.93 0.74 8.89
N ALA A 146 9.77 1.89 8.27
CA ALA A 146 8.49 2.46 7.90
C ALA A 146 8.43 2.67 6.40
N GLU A 147 7.29 2.40 5.80
CA GLU A 147 7.07 2.54 4.36
C GLU A 147 7.10 3.99 3.89
N GLY A 148 6.95 4.96 4.80
CA GLY A 148 7.00 6.38 4.52
C GLY A 148 7.29 7.23 5.76
N LYS A 149 7.58 8.51 5.53
CA LYS A 149 7.87 9.49 6.59
C LYS A 149 6.68 9.73 7.51
N GLY A 150 5.46 9.69 6.97
CA GLY A 150 4.23 9.82 7.75
C GLY A 150 4.07 8.67 8.74
N VAL A 151 4.27 7.42 8.31
CA VAL A 151 4.24 6.24 9.19
C VAL A 151 5.36 6.31 10.23
N CYS A 152 6.57 6.74 9.83
CA CYS A 152 7.68 6.97 10.75
C CYS A 152 7.32 8.00 11.84
N HIS A 153 6.73 9.13 11.44
CA HIS A 153 6.26 10.18 12.36
C HIS A 153 5.22 9.64 13.35
N ASP A 154 4.22 8.92 12.87
CA ASP A 154 3.18 8.35 13.73
C ASP A 154 3.75 7.35 14.74
N LEU A 155 4.71 6.51 14.34
CA LEU A 155 5.37 5.56 15.25
C LEU A 155 6.18 6.27 16.35
N THR A 156 6.89 7.32 16.01
CA THR A 156 7.78 8.06 16.94
C THR A 156 7.00 9.08 17.77
N CYS A 157 6.35 10.04 17.14
CA CYS A 157 5.58 11.10 17.81
C CYS A 157 4.28 10.57 18.45
N GLY A 158 3.69 9.50 17.86
CA GLY A 158 2.57 8.77 18.46
C GLY A 158 2.93 7.97 19.71
N GLY A 159 4.21 7.91 20.11
CA GLY A 159 4.66 7.22 21.33
C GLY A 159 4.54 5.69 21.24
N ILE A 160 4.69 5.12 20.05
CA ILE A 160 4.73 3.67 19.85
C ILE A 160 6.13 3.14 20.16
N THR A 161 7.17 3.82 19.68
CA THR A 161 8.56 3.43 19.95
C THR A 161 9.47 4.63 20.16
N ARG A 162 10.54 4.41 20.94
CA ARG A 162 11.69 5.34 21.05
C ARG A 162 12.90 4.87 20.26
N LYS A 163 12.81 3.67 19.64
CA LYS A 163 13.87 3.16 18.78
C LYS A 163 13.90 3.97 17.49
N GLN A 164 15.07 3.97 16.85
CA GLN A 164 15.20 4.54 15.52
C GLN A 164 14.28 3.80 14.55
N VAL A 165 13.50 4.56 13.79
CA VAL A 165 12.68 4.08 12.67
C VAL A 165 13.28 4.60 11.39
N CYS A 166 13.62 3.71 10.46
CA CYS A 166 14.23 4.08 9.20
C CYS A 166 13.20 4.05 8.07
N VAL A 167 13.30 5.01 7.16
CA VAL A 167 12.62 5.00 5.86
C VAL A 167 13.69 4.81 4.81
N LEU A 168 13.55 3.81 3.95
CA LEU A 168 14.52 3.52 2.90
C LEU A 168 14.23 4.36 1.66
N GLY A 169 15.24 5.07 1.17
CA GLY A 169 15.09 5.98 0.04
C GLY A 169 14.01 7.05 0.27
N TYR A 170 13.06 7.11 -0.63
CA TYR A 170 11.90 8.01 -0.53
C TYR A 170 10.65 7.34 0.09
N GLY A 171 10.80 6.11 0.58
CA GLY A 171 9.70 5.27 1.03
C GLY A 171 9.24 4.30 -0.05
N ASN A 172 8.10 3.64 0.21
CA ASN A 172 7.55 2.53 -0.55
C ASN A 172 8.46 1.29 -0.60
N LEU A 173 7.89 0.11 -0.41
CA LEU A 173 8.63 -1.16 -0.43
C LEU A 173 8.64 -1.83 -1.80
N ARG A 174 7.60 -1.59 -2.59
CA ARG A 174 7.38 -2.25 -3.86
C ARG A 174 8.24 -1.65 -4.97
N GLY A 175 8.33 -0.31 -4.98
CA GLY A 175 8.81 0.42 -6.15
C GLY A 175 7.87 0.25 -7.36
N ILE A 176 8.21 0.90 -8.45
CA ILE A 176 7.48 0.84 -9.72
C ILE A 176 8.35 0.16 -10.77
N ASP A 177 7.84 -0.92 -11.33
CA ASP A 177 8.42 -1.55 -12.52
C ASP A 177 8.10 -0.68 -13.74
N LEU A 178 9.05 0.16 -14.13
CA LEU A 178 8.86 1.13 -15.22
C LEU A 178 8.73 0.48 -16.59
N ASP A 179 9.18 -0.76 -16.75
CA ASP A 179 9.04 -1.54 -17.99
C ASP A 179 7.61 -2.09 -18.11
N TYR A 180 7.00 -2.44 -16.98
CA TYR A 180 5.58 -2.83 -16.92
C TYR A 180 4.63 -1.62 -16.99
N TRP A 181 4.94 -0.53 -16.27
CA TRP A 181 4.13 0.68 -16.19
C TRP A 181 4.54 1.70 -17.27
N GLN A 182 4.20 1.42 -18.53
CA GLN A 182 4.48 2.32 -19.66
C GLN A 182 3.23 3.10 -20.03
N SER A 183 3.35 4.43 -20.06
CA SER A 183 2.29 5.30 -20.57
C SER A 183 2.43 5.51 -22.08
N LYS A 184 1.31 5.51 -22.78
CA LYS A 184 1.23 5.94 -24.18
C LYS A 184 0.79 7.41 -24.24
N PRO A 185 1.12 8.14 -25.31
CA PRO A 185 0.59 9.49 -25.52
C PRO A 185 -0.93 9.51 -25.38
N ARG A 186 -1.47 10.48 -24.66
CA ARG A 186 -2.91 10.63 -24.43
C ARG A 186 -3.50 11.58 -25.43
N GLN A 187 -4.70 11.24 -25.94
CA GLN A 187 -5.54 12.20 -26.64
C GLN A 187 -6.35 12.97 -25.59
N THR A 188 -6.06 14.24 -25.42
CA THR A 188 -6.82 15.12 -24.53
C THR A 188 -8.12 15.51 -25.19
N VAL A 189 -9.26 15.22 -24.55
CA VAL A 189 -10.57 15.74 -24.92
C VAL A 189 -10.84 16.96 -24.04
N GLU A 190 -11.04 18.13 -24.63
CA GLU A 190 -11.04 19.41 -23.89
C GLU A 190 -12.22 19.59 -22.91
N GLN A 191 -13.36 18.92 -23.11
CA GLN A 191 -14.58 19.20 -22.35
C GLN A 191 -15.16 18.03 -21.55
N ALA A 192 -14.71 16.79 -21.76
CA ALA A 192 -15.20 15.61 -21.08
C ALA A 192 -14.08 14.94 -20.27
N LEU A 193 -13.97 15.27 -18.96
CA LEU A 193 -12.92 14.71 -18.12
C LEU A 193 -13.30 13.32 -17.63
N ARG A 194 -12.38 12.38 -17.79
CA ARG A 194 -12.51 10.98 -17.36
C ARG A 194 -11.75 10.78 -16.06
N PHE A 195 -12.49 10.67 -14.98
CA PHE A 195 -11.94 10.33 -13.68
C PHE A 195 -11.86 8.81 -13.50
N VAL A 196 -10.88 8.36 -12.74
CA VAL A 196 -10.76 6.95 -12.34
C VAL A 196 -10.52 6.84 -10.84
N PHE A 197 -11.16 5.86 -10.22
CA PHE A 197 -10.85 5.35 -8.89
C PHE A 197 -10.46 3.88 -9.02
N ILE A 198 -9.37 3.48 -8.34
CA ILE A 198 -8.93 2.08 -8.30
C ILE A 198 -8.69 1.67 -6.85
N GLY A 199 -9.35 0.62 -6.41
CA GLY A 199 -9.21 0.10 -5.04
C GLY A 199 -10.46 -0.62 -4.54
N ARG A 200 -10.44 -1.03 -3.28
CA ARG A 200 -11.62 -1.60 -2.63
C ARG A 200 -12.72 -0.54 -2.53
N LEU A 201 -13.94 -0.90 -2.85
CA LEU A 201 -15.09 0.00 -2.76
C LEU A 201 -15.66 -0.07 -1.33
N VAL A 202 -15.00 0.62 -0.42
CA VAL A 202 -15.34 0.68 1.01
C VAL A 202 -15.33 2.14 1.51
N PRO A 203 -16.03 2.46 2.61
CA PRO A 203 -16.08 3.83 3.16
C PRO A 203 -14.69 4.42 3.44
N ASP A 204 -13.76 3.61 4.01
CA ASP A 204 -12.39 4.05 4.33
C ASP A 204 -11.59 4.58 3.12
N LYS A 205 -12.04 4.26 1.90
CA LYS A 205 -11.45 4.77 0.66
C LYS A 205 -12.10 6.06 0.15
N GLY A 206 -13.03 6.65 0.92
CA GLY A 206 -13.67 7.91 0.61
C GLY A 206 -14.67 7.84 -0.55
N LEU A 207 -15.23 6.64 -0.81
CA LEU A 207 -16.16 6.45 -1.93
C LEU A 207 -17.46 7.23 -1.76
N ASN A 208 -17.95 7.40 -0.51
CA ASN A 208 -19.17 8.16 -0.26
C ASN A 208 -18.96 9.63 -0.64
N GLU A 209 -17.83 10.21 -0.28
CA GLU A 209 -17.45 11.58 -0.64
C GLU A 209 -17.21 11.70 -2.15
N LEU A 210 -16.54 10.72 -2.76
CA LEU A 210 -16.28 10.72 -4.20
C LEU A 210 -17.58 10.73 -5.01
N ILE A 211 -18.52 9.87 -4.70
CA ILE A 211 -19.79 9.80 -5.41
C ILE A 211 -20.61 11.08 -5.20
N LYS A 212 -20.68 11.60 -3.96
CA LYS A 212 -21.34 12.88 -3.68
C LYS A 212 -20.72 14.03 -4.48
N ALA A 213 -19.40 14.15 -4.47
CA ALA A 213 -18.67 15.21 -5.19
C ALA A 213 -18.87 15.09 -6.72
N PHE A 214 -18.81 13.85 -7.25
CA PHE A 214 -18.98 13.61 -8.67
C PHE A 214 -20.40 13.91 -9.17
N LEU A 215 -21.44 13.53 -8.42
CA LEU A 215 -22.82 13.89 -8.75
C LEU A 215 -23.04 15.39 -8.76
N SER A 216 -22.42 16.12 -7.82
CA SER A 216 -22.45 17.60 -7.82
C SER A 216 -21.71 18.17 -9.04
N LEU A 217 -20.62 17.55 -9.48
CA LEU A 217 -19.86 17.95 -10.67
C LEU A 217 -20.71 17.80 -11.94
N LEU A 218 -21.45 16.71 -12.08
CA LEU A 218 -22.27 16.42 -13.24
C LEU A 218 -23.40 17.46 -13.48
N GLN A 219 -23.83 18.17 -12.45
CA GLN A 219 -24.83 19.24 -12.58
C GLN A 219 -24.33 20.41 -13.46
N HIS A 220 -23.00 20.59 -13.53
CA HIS A 220 -22.38 21.66 -14.29
C HIS A 220 -21.54 21.14 -15.48
N TYR A 221 -21.07 19.90 -15.43
CA TYR A 221 -20.21 19.25 -16.41
C TYR A 221 -20.74 17.85 -16.76
N PRO A 222 -21.87 17.74 -17.49
CA PRO A 222 -22.59 16.49 -17.72
C PRO A 222 -21.82 15.45 -18.54
N ASP A 223 -20.78 15.88 -19.29
CA ASP A 223 -19.97 14.99 -20.12
C ASP A 223 -18.81 14.31 -19.35
N CYS A 224 -18.60 14.67 -18.07
CA CYS A 224 -17.60 14.02 -17.24
C CYS A 224 -18.00 12.58 -16.91
N THR A 225 -17.01 11.70 -16.79
CA THR A 225 -17.23 10.29 -16.45
C THR A 225 -16.37 9.86 -15.26
N LEU A 226 -16.85 8.87 -14.50
CA LEU A 226 -16.12 8.25 -13.40
C LEU A 226 -16.08 6.74 -13.58
N THR A 227 -14.88 6.17 -13.71
CA THR A 227 -14.68 4.72 -13.74
C THR A 227 -14.24 4.22 -12.36
N LEU A 228 -14.96 3.24 -11.83
CA LEU A 228 -14.66 2.57 -10.56
C LEU A 228 -14.13 1.17 -10.83
N VAL A 229 -12.87 0.90 -10.47
CA VAL A 229 -12.23 -0.40 -10.64
C VAL A 229 -11.88 -0.99 -9.28
N GLY A 230 -12.45 -2.15 -8.96
CA GLY A 230 -12.23 -2.80 -7.68
C GLY A 230 -13.38 -3.69 -7.27
N TRP A 231 -13.55 -3.91 -5.97
CA TRP A 231 -14.59 -4.80 -5.46
C TRP A 231 -15.17 -4.28 -4.15
N TYR A 232 -16.42 -4.64 -3.90
CA TYR A 232 -17.10 -4.40 -2.63
C TYR A 232 -16.62 -5.39 -1.56
N GLU A 233 -16.59 -4.95 -0.30
CA GLU A 233 -16.42 -5.84 0.86
C GLU A 233 -17.74 -5.92 1.64
N GLU A 234 -18.24 -7.14 1.84
CA GLU A 234 -19.53 -7.39 2.50
C GLU A 234 -19.57 -6.84 3.94
N ASN A 235 -18.45 -6.92 4.66
CA ASN A 235 -18.37 -6.50 6.05
C ASN A 235 -18.24 -4.96 6.24
N THR A 236 -18.05 -4.21 5.16
CA THR A 236 -17.86 -2.76 5.18
C THR A 236 -18.59 -2.10 4.01
N PRO A 237 -19.93 -2.18 3.95
CA PRO A 237 -20.71 -1.67 2.83
C PRO A 237 -20.64 -0.14 2.73
N LEU A 238 -20.75 0.37 1.51
CA LEU A 238 -20.98 1.79 1.23
C LEU A 238 -22.38 2.19 1.68
N SER A 239 -22.65 3.51 1.78
CA SER A 239 -23.97 3.99 2.09
C SER A 239 -24.99 3.57 1.02
N PRO A 240 -26.27 3.30 1.38
CA PRO A 240 -27.30 2.98 0.41
C PRO A 240 -27.46 4.04 -0.69
N ALA A 241 -27.31 5.31 -0.35
CA ALA A 241 -27.35 6.41 -1.31
C ALA A 241 -26.21 6.32 -2.33
N THR A 242 -24.99 5.99 -1.87
CA THR A 242 -23.82 5.79 -2.74
C THR A 242 -24.01 4.61 -3.68
N LEU A 243 -24.48 3.47 -3.17
CA LEU A 243 -24.75 2.28 -3.98
C LEU A 243 -25.80 2.56 -5.08
N ASN A 244 -26.92 3.19 -4.67
CA ASN A 244 -27.96 3.57 -5.63
C ASN A 244 -27.46 4.55 -6.70
N ALA A 245 -26.61 5.50 -6.33
CA ALA A 245 -26.04 6.44 -7.29
C ALA A 245 -25.07 5.76 -8.28
N ILE A 246 -24.28 4.79 -7.83
CA ILE A 246 -23.42 4.00 -8.72
C ILE A 246 -24.24 3.22 -9.73
N ASP A 247 -25.38 2.63 -9.32
CA ASP A 247 -26.24 1.82 -10.18
C ASP A 247 -27.07 2.64 -11.17
N GLN A 248 -27.53 3.85 -10.77
CA GLN A 248 -28.47 4.66 -11.55
C GLN A 248 -27.79 5.72 -12.44
N CYS A 249 -26.56 6.12 -12.13
CA CYS A 249 -25.88 7.18 -12.87
C CYS A 249 -25.09 6.61 -14.05
N SER A 250 -25.54 6.86 -15.29
CA SER A 250 -24.89 6.39 -16.53
C SER A 250 -23.47 6.93 -16.73
N ALA A 251 -23.10 8.03 -16.07
CA ALA A 251 -21.75 8.60 -16.10
C ALA A 251 -20.77 7.89 -15.16
N ILE A 252 -21.26 6.95 -14.29
CA ILE A 252 -20.45 6.13 -13.39
C ILE A 252 -20.36 4.73 -13.95
N ARG A 253 -19.15 4.26 -14.26
CA ARG A 253 -18.87 2.90 -14.73
C ARG A 253 -18.24 2.06 -13.64
N TYR A 254 -18.95 1.09 -13.08
CA TYR A 254 -18.38 0.08 -12.23
C TYR A 254 -17.89 -1.12 -13.06
N ILE A 255 -16.61 -1.45 -12.95
CA ILE A 255 -15.94 -2.48 -13.78
C ILE A 255 -15.74 -3.80 -13.02
N GLY A 256 -15.75 -3.77 -11.67
CA GLY A 256 -15.35 -4.92 -10.88
C GLY A 256 -13.83 -5.04 -10.73
N ARG A 257 -13.40 -6.15 -10.11
CA ARG A 257 -11.97 -6.45 -9.90
C ARG A 257 -11.31 -6.79 -11.22
N GLN A 258 -10.15 -6.17 -11.48
CA GLN A 258 -9.33 -6.42 -12.67
C GLN A 258 -7.92 -6.84 -12.26
N GLU A 259 -7.33 -7.75 -13.02
CA GLU A 259 -5.93 -8.16 -12.84
C GLU A 259 -4.97 -7.11 -13.43
N ASP A 260 -5.30 -6.59 -14.60
CA ASP A 260 -4.56 -5.50 -15.25
C ASP A 260 -5.37 -4.20 -15.22
N VAL A 261 -4.90 -3.24 -14.43
CA VAL A 261 -5.56 -1.94 -14.27
C VAL A 261 -4.97 -0.84 -15.17
N ARG A 262 -3.91 -1.14 -15.93
CA ARG A 262 -3.24 -0.17 -16.82
C ARG A 262 -4.16 0.43 -17.88
N PRO A 263 -5.07 -0.32 -18.53
CA PRO A 263 -6.00 0.26 -19.50
C PRO A 263 -6.85 1.39 -18.90
N PHE A 264 -7.30 1.24 -17.65
CA PHE A 264 -8.14 2.25 -16.98
C PHE A 264 -7.35 3.51 -16.62
N TYR A 265 -6.09 3.38 -16.21
CA TYR A 265 -5.21 4.54 -16.06
C TYR A 265 -4.93 5.23 -17.41
N GLN A 266 -4.76 4.44 -18.49
CA GLN A 266 -4.47 4.98 -19.81
C GLN A 266 -5.67 5.76 -20.40
N GLU A 267 -6.90 5.29 -20.13
CA GLU A 267 -8.13 5.95 -20.57
C GLU A 267 -8.46 7.21 -19.75
N ALA A 268 -8.04 7.27 -18.49
CA ALA A 268 -8.39 8.35 -17.58
C ALA A 268 -7.54 9.61 -17.78
N ASP A 269 -8.07 10.74 -17.32
CA ASP A 269 -7.40 12.04 -17.32
C ASP A 269 -6.95 12.47 -15.92
N CYS A 270 -7.55 11.89 -14.86
CA CYS A 270 -7.20 12.14 -13.46
C CYS A 270 -7.57 10.95 -12.57
N LEU A 271 -6.66 10.54 -11.69
CA LEU A 271 -6.98 9.64 -10.58
C LEU A 271 -7.65 10.44 -9.46
N VAL A 272 -8.72 9.90 -8.87
CA VAL A 272 -9.32 10.43 -7.64
C VAL A 272 -9.23 9.36 -6.57
N PHE A 273 -8.46 9.63 -5.52
CA PHE A 273 -8.17 8.67 -4.46
C PHE A 273 -8.32 9.33 -3.07
N PRO A 274 -9.58 9.55 -2.60
CA PRO A 274 -9.88 10.29 -1.38
C PRO A 274 -9.85 9.42 -0.12
N SER A 275 -8.90 8.47 -0.03
CA SER A 275 -8.77 7.54 1.08
C SER A 275 -8.54 8.26 2.41
N TYR A 276 -9.07 7.70 3.51
CA TYR A 276 -8.90 8.26 4.85
C TYR A 276 -7.61 7.81 5.51
N ARG A 277 -7.01 6.72 5.01
CA ARG A 277 -5.87 6.09 5.66
C ARG A 277 -5.09 5.22 4.66
N GLU A 278 -3.79 5.44 4.58
CA GLU A 278 -2.84 4.61 3.85
C GLU A 278 -1.51 4.49 4.61
N GLY A 279 -0.70 3.52 4.24
CA GLY A 279 0.72 3.52 4.53
C GLY A 279 1.46 4.25 3.40
N PHE A 280 1.41 3.66 2.21
CA PHE A 280 1.92 4.24 0.97
C PHE A 280 1.07 3.74 -0.20
N PRO A 281 0.17 4.53 -0.78
CA PRO A 281 -0.82 4.06 -1.73
C PRO A 281 -0.22 3.73 -3.11
N ASN A 282 -0.07 2.44 -3.40
CA ASN A 282 0.47 1.98 -4.68
C ASN A 282 -0.33 2.47 -5.88
N VAL A 283 -1.66 2.63 -5.75
CA VAL A 283 -2.52 3.14 -6.84
C VAL A 283 -2.16 4.56 -7.26
N VAL A 284 -1.67 5.39 -6.34
CA VAL A 284 -1.20 6.75 -6.64
C VAL A 284 0.16 6.72 -7.34
N LEU A 285 1.06 5.79 -6.93
CA LEU A 285 2.32 5.55 -7.63
C LEU A 285 2.09 5.04 -9.05
N ASP A 286 1.18 4.08 -9.21
CA ASP A 286 0.83 3.49 -10.50
C ASP A 286 0.24 4.55 -11.45
N ALA A 287 -0.67 5.40 -10.95
CA ALA A 287 -1.20 6.53 -11.71
C ALA A 287 -0.10 7.50 -12.14
N GLY A 288 0.77 7.90 -11.22
CA GLY A 288 1.90 8.77 -11.53
C GLY A 288 2.85 8.14 -12.55
N ALA A 289 3.15 6.84 -12.45
CA ALA A 289 3.94 6.11 -13.45
C ALA A 289 3.31 6.12 -14.84
N MET A 290 1.97 6.08 -14.90
CA MET A 290 1.20 6.22 -16.14
C MET A 290 1.07 7.69 -16.61
N GLY A 291 1.72 8.65 -15.93
CA GLY A 291 1.65 10.07 -16.25
C GLY A 291 0.28 10.69 -15.96
N LEU A 292 -0.42 10.17 -14.93
CA LEU A 292 -1.74 10.65 -14.55
C LEU A 292 -1.63 11.55 -13.32
N PRO A 293 -2.16 12.78 -13.32
CA PRO A 293 -2.26 13.59 -12.13
C PRO A 293 -3.31 12.98 -11.19
N ALA A 294 -3.17 13.22 -9.88
CA ALA A 294 -4.09 12.65 -8.91
C ALA A 294 -4.67 13.71 -7.98
N ILE A 295 -5.93 13.53 -7.57
CA ILE A 295 -6.54 14.20 -6.43
C ILE A 295 -6.50 13.22 -5.27
N VAL A 296 -5.82 13.58 -4.18
CA VAL A 296 -5.63 12.72 -3.02
C VAL A 296 -5.95 13.49 -1.73
N THR A 297 -6.22 12.76 -0.66
CA THR A 297 -6.36 13.34 0.68
C THR A 297 -5.00 13.56 1.34
N ASP A 298 -4.96 14.52 2.27
CA ASP A 298 -3.78 14.83 3.09
C ASP A 298 -3.54 13.78 4.19
N ILE A 299 -3.06 12.61 3.75
CA ILE A 299 -2.75 11.45 4.60
C ILE A 299 -1.36 10.93 4.32
N ASN A 300 -0.87 10.04 5.20
CA ASN A 300 0.41 9.37 5.02
C ASN A 300 0.51 8.70 3.64
N GLY A 301 1.70 8.72 3.08
CA GLY A 301 1.97 8.19 1.75
C GLY A 301 1.44 9.10 0.63
N SER A 302 0.15 9.48 0.65
CA SER A 302 -0.44 10.34 -0.39
C SER A 302 0.31 11.67 -0.52
N ARG A 303 0.53 12.37 0.61
CA ARG A 303 1.28 13.64 0.65
C ARG A 303 2.79 13.49 0.38
N GLU A 304 3.29 12.25 0.39
CA GLU A 304 4.71 11.96 0.08
C GLU A 304 4.90 11.75 -1.43
N ILE A 305 3.86 11.24 -2.11
CA ILE A 305 3.85 11.01 -3.55
C ILE A 305 3.42 12.27 -4.30
N ILE A 306 2.34 12.91 -3.83
CA ILE A 306 1.77 14.09 -4.49
C ILE A 306 2.36 15.36 -3.88
N GLN A 307 2.88 16.21 -4.74
CA GLN A 307 3.26 17.58 -4.46
C GLN A 307 2.14 18.48 -4.97
N ASN A 308 1.42 19.11 -4.03
CA ASN A 308 0.22 19.88 -4.34
C ASN A 308 0.47 20.95 -5.42
N GLY A 309 -0.32 20.96 -6.47
CA GLY A 309 -0.21 21.86 -7.63
C GLY A 309 0.92 21.51 -8.61
N ILE A 310 1.73 20.45 -8.39
CA ILE A 310 2.83 20.05 -9.26
C ILE A 310 2.49 18.78 -10.05
N ASN A 311 2.11 17.69 -9.37
CA ASN A 311 1.73 16.43 -10.00
C ASN A 311 0.34 15.94 -9.58
N GLY A 312 -0.44 16.80 -8.91
CA GLY A 312 -1.79 16.53 -8.44
C GLY A 312 -2.25 17.55 -7.41
N LEU A 313 -3.39 17.29 -6.79
CA LEU A 313 -3.99 18.12 -5.74
C LEU A 313 -4.14 17.34 -4.44
N ILE A 314 -3.93 18.02 -3.32
CA ILE A 314 -4.12 17.47 -1.98
C ILE A 314 -5.30 18.20 -1.33
N ILE A 315 -6.25 17.44 -0.80
CA ILE A 315 -7.45 17.94 -0.13
C ILE A 315 -7.54 17.38 1.30
N PRO A 316 -8.32 18.01 2.21
CA PRO A 316 -8.65 17.41 3.49
C PRO A 316 -9.40 16.07 3.32
N SER A 317 -9.21 15.12 4.24
CA SER A 317 -9.99 13.89 4.23
C SER A 317 -11.41 14.14 4.79
N HIS A 318 -12.39 13.30 4.41
CA HIS A 318 -13.81 13.41 4.79
C HIS A 318 -14.50 14.71 4.31
N ASP A 319 -14.02 15.32 3.24
CA ASP A 319 -14.54 16.59 2.72
C ASP A 319 -14.96 16.47 1.26
N ALA A 320 -16.25 16.17 1.03
CA ALA A 320 -16.81 16.05 -0.31
C ALA A 320 -16.85 17.39 -1.07
N ASP A 321 -16.93 18.52 -0.37
CA ASP A 321 -17.04 19.83 -1.00
C ASP A 321 -15.67 20.29 -1.50
N GLN A 322 -14.58 20.03 -0.74
CA GLN A 322 -13.21 20.23 -1.22
C GLN A 322 -12.86 19.26 -2.35
N LEU A 323 -13.35 18.00 -2.29
CA LEU A 323 -13.18 17.05 -3.39
C LEU A 323 -13.88 17.54 -4.66
N TYR A 324 -15.13 18.00 -4.56
CA TYR A 324 -15.82 18.64 -5.68
C TYR A 324 -15.04 19.83 -6.25
N THR A 325 -14.53 20.71 -5.37
CA THR A 325 -13.74 21.87 -5.80
C THR A 325 -12.48 21.47 -6.55
N ALA A 326 -11.77 20.45 -6.08
CA ALA A 326 -10.58 19.93 -6.74
C ALA A 326 -10.91 19.25 -8.09
N MET A 327 -11.99 18.48 -8.15
CA MET A 327 -12.46 17.87 -9.42
C MET A 327 -12.86 18.93 -10.42
N ARG A 328 -13.61 19.95 -10.00
CA ARG A 328 -13.99 21.10 -10.83
C ARG A 328 -12.76 21.85 -11.33
N TYR A 329 -11.77 22.08 -10.46
CA TYR A 329 -10.51 22.73 -10.86
C TYR A 329 -9.82 21.96 -12.00
N MET A 330 -9.76 20.62 -11.91
CA MET A 330 -9.18 19.79 -12.97
C MET A 330 -9.93 19.90 -14.30
N VAL A 331 -11.25 20.15 -14.28
CA VAL A 331 -12.07 20.38 -15.48
C VAL A 331 -11.80 21.77 -16.06
N GLU A 332 -11.86 22.80 -15.22
CA GLU A 332 -11.78 24.20 -15.65
C GLU A 332 -10.38 24.67 -16.07
N HIS A 333 -9.32 23.94 -15.63
CA HIS A 333 -7.93 24.36 -15.87
C HIS A 333 -7.13 23.30 -16.66
N PRO A 334 -7.43 23.06 -17.95
CA PRO A 334 -6.80 22.02 -18.75
C PRO A 334 -5.27 22.19 -18.88
N ASN A 335 -4.77 23.43 -18.93
CA ASN A 335 -3.33 23.72 -19.00
C ASN A 335 -2.61 23.29 -17.69
N GLU A 336 -3.19 23.59 -16.52
CA GLU A 336 -2.64 23.19 -15.24
C GLU A 336 -2.68 21.66 -15.08
N ARG A 337 -3.79 21.03 -15.48
CA ARG A 337 -3.91 19.56 -15.50
C ARG A 337 -2.84 18.93 -16.40
N SER A 338 -2.62 19.48 -17.59
CA SER A 338 -1.59 18.99 -18.52
C SER A 338 -0.19 19.16 -17.93
N ARG A 339 0.09 20.27 -17.25
CA ARG A 339 1.34 20.52 -16.54
C ARG A 339 1.55 19.50 -15.41
N MET A 340 0.51 19.25 -14.62
CA MET A 340 0.56 18.22 -13.55
C MET A 340 0.79 16.82 -14.13
N ALA A 341 0.11 16.47 -15.22
CA ALA A 341 0.30 15.20 -15.92
C ALA A 341 1.75 15.02 -16.41
N ALA A 342 2.33 16.07 -17.01
CA ALA A 342 3.71 16.07 -17.48
C ALA A 342 4.72 15.87 -16.33
N ALA A 343 4.43 16.39 -15.13
CA ALA A 343 5.28 16.25 -13.94
C ALA A 343 5.11 14.91 -13.22
N ALA A 344 3.99 14.20 -13.40
CA ALA A 344 3.65 13.02 -12.63
C ALA A 344 4.68 11.89 -12.81
N ARG A 345 4.92 11.43 -14.05
CA ARG A 345 5.85 10.34 -14.33
C ARG A 345 7.30 10.64 -13.94
N PRO A 346 7.89 11.80 -14.26
CA PRO A 346 9.26 12.11 -13.87
C PRO A 346 9.52 11.99 -12.37
N LEU A 347 8.58 12.46 -11.52
CA LEU A 347 8.68 12.36 -10.07
C LEU A 347 8.66 10.89 -9.59
N ILE A 348 7.86 10.03 -10.22
CA ILE A 348 7.83 8.62 -9.89
C ILE A 348 9.12 7.92 -10.31
N VAL A 349 9.61 8.20 -11.51
CA VAL A 349 10.87 7.63 -12.03
C VAL A 349 12.05 8.01 -11.12
N GLU A 350 12.14 9.27 -10.73
CA GLU A 350 13.22 9.76 -9.87
C GLU A 350 13.26 9.06 -8.51
N ARG A 351 12.09 8.79 -7.91
CA ARG A 351 11.99 8.43 -6.48
C ARG A 351 11.61 6.99 -6.22
N TYR A 352 10.84 6.38 -7.12
CA TYR A 352 10.18 5.11 -6.87
C TYR A 352 10.44 4.05 -7.94
N ASP A 353 11.46 4.23 -8.83
CA ASP A 353 11.93 3.15 -9.69
C ASP A 353 12.24 1.91 -8.82
N GLN A 354 11.68 0.78 -9.17
CA GLN A 354 11.83 -0.47 -8.42
C GLN A 354 13.31 -0.85 -8.24
N ARG A 355 14.17 -0.56 -9.22
CA ARG A 355 15.61 -0.80 -9.15
C ARG A 355 16.25 0.02 -8.03
N PHE A 356 15.87 1.29 -7.91
CA PHE A 356 16.34 2.17 -6.83
C PHE A 356 15.83 1.70 -5.45
N VAL A 357 14.53 1.39 -5.34
CA VAL A 357 13.94 0.92 -4.08
C VAL A 357 14.60 -0.38 -3.61
N ARG A 358 14.79 -1.35 -4.51
CA ARG A 358 15.49 -2.61 -4.22
C ARG A 358 16.96 -2.41 -3.86
N HIS A 359 17.63 -1.45 -4.51
CA HIS A 359 19.00 -1.08 -4.16
C HIS A 359 19.08 -0.58 -2.72
N CYS A 360 18.19 0.33 -2.30
CA CYS A 360 18.14 0.84 -0.93
C CYS A 360 17.93 -0.29 0.09
N LEU A 361 17.03 -1.25 -0.19
CA LEU A 361 16.79 -2.38 0.70
C LEU A 361 18.01 -3.33 0.76
N LYS A 362 18.63 -3.63 -0.38
CA LYS A 362 19.84 -4.48 -0.42
C LYS A 362 21.01 -3.84 0.31
N ALA A 363 21.24 -2.55 0.10
CA ALA A 363 22.26 -1.79 0.82
C ALA A 363 21.99 -1.79 2.34
N TYR A 364 20.73 -1.65 2.75
CA TYR A 364 20.36 -1.75 4.16
C TYR A 364 20.71 -3.13 4.74
N TYR A 365 20.38 -4.23 4.05
CA TYR A 365 20.76 -5.57 4.51
C TYR A 365 22.27 -5.73 4.63
N GLU A 366 23.05 -5.18 3.71
CA GLU A 366 24.52 -5.22 3.76
C GLU A 366 25.11 -4.55 5.02
N THR A 367 24.39 -3.60 5.62
CA THR A 367 24.80 -3.00 6.91
C THR A 367 24.49 -3.89 8.11
N LEU A 368 23.67 -4.94 7.93
CA LEU A 368 23.20 -5.78 9.03
C LEU A 368 23.94 -7.13 9.12
N PHE A 369 24.47 -7.63 7.99
CA PHE A 369 25.12 -8.93 7.87
C PHE A 369 26.64 -8.83 7.78
#